data_a0db252b6c30d293839fe30443032951
#
_entry.id   a0db252b6c30d293839fe30443032951
#
_cell.length_a   1.000
_cell.length_b   1.000
_cell.length_c   1.000
_cell.angle_alpha   90.00
_cell.angle_beta   90.00
_cell.angle_gamma   90.00
#
_symmetry.space_group_name_H-M   'P 1'
#
loop_
_entity.id
_entity.type
_entity.pdbx_description
1 polymer ?
#
loop_
_entity_poly.entity_id
_entity_poly.type
_entity_poly.pdbx_seq_one_letter_code
_entity_poly.pdbx_strand_id
1 'polypeptide(L)' 'MRTSDHYHKWVEWSEEDGVYIGKCPDLITGIHGDDPVRVYGELCEVVEEVVSHFESEQR' A
#
# COMPACT_ATOMS: atom_id res chain seq x y z
N MET A 1 -13.46 -10.81 3.56
CA MET A 1 -12.02 -10.48 3.55
C MET A 1 -11.67 -9.72 2.27
N ARG A 2 -10.93 -8.64 2.39
CA ARG A 2 -10.52 -7.86 1.23
C ARG A 2 -9.37 -8.53 0.51
N THR A 3 -9.34 -8.39 -0.81
CA THR A 3 -8.26 -8.94 -1.63
C THR A 3 -6.90 -8.39 -1.21
N SER A 4 -6.85 -7.12 -0.81
CA SER A 4 -5.62 -6.48 -0.34
C SER A 4 -5.02 -7.16 0.89
N ASP A 5 -5.82 -7.87 1.68
CA ASP A 5 -5.35 -8.58 2.87
C ASP A 5 -4.45 -9.77 2.54
N HIS A 6 -4.46 -10.22 1.30
CA HIS A 6 -3.61 -11.31 0.83
C HIS A 6 -2.18 -10.88 0.55
N TYR A 7 -1.93 -9.57 0.54
CA TYR A 7 -0.61 -9.03 0.25
C TYR A 7 0.02 -8.50 1.53
N HIS A 8 1.26 -8.89 1.75
CA HIS A 8 2.01 -8.39 2.89
C HIS A 8 2.30 -6.91 2.68
N LYS A 9 1.90 -6.10 3.64
CA LYS A 9 2.11 -4.66 3.57
C LYS A 9 2.28 -4.08 4.95
N TRP A 10 3.04 -2.99 5.05
CA TRP A 10 3.28 -2.31 6.32
C TRP A 10 3.65 -0.87 6.09
N VAL A 11 3.72 -0.12 7.20
CA VAL A 11 4.17 1.26 7.20
C VAL A 11 5.41 1.33 8.08
N GLU A 12 6.43 2.02 7.62
CA GLU A 12 7.63 2.22 8.43
C GLU A 12 8.04 3.69 8.43
N TRP A 13 8.74 4.09 9.48
CA TRP A 13 9.24 5.46 9.63
C TRP A 13 10.57 5.59 8.88
N SER A 14 10.71 6.68 8.12
CA SER A 14 11.95 7.02 7.45
C SER A 14 12.56 8.27 8.10
N GLU A 15 13.62 8.11 8.84
CA GLU A 15 14.32 9.24 9.47
C GLU A 15 14.95 10.16 8.43
N GLU A 16 15.41 9.59 7.35
CA GLU A 16 16.06 10.32 6.27
C GLU A 16 15.12 11.33 5.63
N ASP A 17 13.88 10.92 5.39
CA ASP A 17 12.89 11.76 4.74
C ASP A 17 11.93 12.43 5.72
N GLY A 18 11.93 11.99 6.97
CA GLY A 18 11.04 12.53 7.99
C GLY A 18 9.57 12.22 7.73
N VAL A 19 9.30 11.07 7.14
CA VAL A 19 7.92 10.64 6.81
C VAL A 19 7.74 9.16 7.05
N TYR A 20 6.47 8.73 7.12
CA TYR A 20 6.12 7.32 7.12
C TYR A 20 5.98 6.85 5.68
N ILE A 21 6.43 5.64 5.40
CA ILE A 21 6.39 5.06 4.06
C ILE A 21 5.57 3.79 4.09
N GLY A 22 4.60 3.68 3.18
CA GLY A 22 3.82 2.47 3.00
C GLY A 22 4.53 1.54 2.03
N LYS A 23 4.72 0.30 2.42
CA LYS A 23 5.44 -0.69 1.61
C LYS A 23 4.62 -1.95 1.37
N CYS A 24 4.68 -2.43 0.15
CA CYS A 24 4.10 -3.70 -0.27
C CYS A 24 5.04 -4.32 -1.30
N PRO A 25 5.88 -5.28 -0.91
CA PRO A 25 6.92 -5.84 -1.81
C PRO A 25 6.37 -6.48 -3.07
N ASP A 26 5.16 -7.03 -3.01
CA ASP A 26 4.55 -7.68 -4.17
C ASP A 26 4.05 -6.68 -5.21
N LEU A 27 3.89 -5.44 -4.81
CA LEU A 27 3.41 -4.37 -5.66
C LEU A 27 4.28 -3.15 -5.46
N ILE A 28 4.49 -2.38 -6.52
CA ILE A 28 5.27 -1.15 -6.42
C ILE A 28 4.37 -0.04 -5.92
N THR A 29 4.66 0.46 -4.74
CA THR A 29 3.90 1.57 -4.16
C THR A 29 4.86 2.67 -3.71
N GLY A 30 4.42 3.90 -3.82
CA GLY A 30 5.22 5.05 -3.40
C GLY A 30 4.48 5.95 -2.43
N ILE A 31 3.69 5.35 -1.57
CA ILE A 31 2.86 6.08 -0.62
C ILE A 31 3.67 6.54 0.57
N HIS A 32 3.57 7.81 0.91
CA HIS A 32 4.27 8.37 2.05
C HIS A 32 3.46 9.53 2.63
N GLY A 33 3.72 9.86 3.88
CA GLY A 33 3.05 10.95 4.57
C GLY A 33 3.50 11.05 6.01
N ASP A 34 2.97 12.02 6.73
CA ASP A 34 3.35 12.28 8.11
C ASP A 34 2.43 11.61 9.15
N ASP A 35 1.38 10.96 8.70
CA ASP A 35 0.45 10.24 9.57
C ASP A 35 0.44 8.75 9.19
N PRO A 36 0.92 7.84 10.07
CA PRO A 36 1.01 6.41 9.74
C PRO A 36 -0.36 5.77 9.50
N VAL A 37 -1.38 6.18 10.19
CA VAL A 37 -2.74 5.64 10.00
C VAL A 37 -3.24 5.99 8.61
N ARG A 38 -3.04 7.22 8.21
CA ARG A 38 -3.46 7.69 6.90
C ARG A 38 -2.67 7.01 5.78
N VAL A 39 -1.35 6.89 5.96
CA VAL A 39 -0.48 6.22 4.99
C VAL A 39 -0.93 4.76 4.81
N TYR A 40 -1.22 4.07 5.89
CA TYR A 40 -1.67 2.69 5.82
C TYR A 40 -3.03 2.58 5.10
N GLY A 41 -3.93 3.49 5.39
CA GLY A 41 -5.24 3.53 4.71
C GLY A 41 -5.11 3.72 3.22
N GLU A 42 -4.25 4.65 2.79
CA GLU A 42 -3.99 4.88 1.38
C GLU A 42 -3.32 3.69 0.72
N LEU A 43 -2.39 3.05 1.44
CA LEU A 43 -1.73 1.85 0.96
C LEU A 43 -2.74 0.73 0.68
N CYS A 44 -3.67 0.51 1.59
CA CYS A 44 -4.72 -0.49 1.40
C CYS A 44 -5.57 -0.19 0.17
N GLU A 45 -5.93 1.07 -0.03
CA GLU A 45 -6.73 1.49 -1.18
C GLU A 45 -5.98 1.27 -2.49
N VAL A 46 -4.70 1.62 -2.55
CA VAL A 46 -3.89 1.44 -3.75
C VAL A 46 -3.72 -0.04 -4.07
N VAL A 47 -3.43 -0.85 -3.07
CA VAL A 47 -3.29 -2.30 -3.26
C VAL A 47 -4.60 -2.89 -3.78
N GLU A 48 -5.72 -2.48 -3.22
CA GLU A 48 -7.04 -2.92 -3.65
C GLU A 48 -7.30 -2.57 -5.12
N GLU A 49 -6.97 -1.33 -5.52
CA GLU A 49 -7.14 -0.89 -6.90
C GLU A 49 -6.27 -1.65 -7.88
N VAL A 50 -5.01 -1.87 -7.53
CA VAL A 50 -4.07 -2.59 -8.40
C VAL A 50 -4.52 -4.03 -8.58
N VAL A 51 -4.90 -4.70 -7.51
CA VAL A 51 -5.38 -6.09 -7.57
C VAL A 51 -6.66 -6.18 -8.38
N SER A 52 -7.57 -5.25 -8.18
CA SER A 52 -8.81 -5.18 -8.92
C SER A 52 -8.57 -5.03 -10.42
N HIS A 53 -7.61 -4.21 -10.78
CA HIS A 53 -7.21 -3.97 -12.16
C HIS A 53 -6.65 -5.25 -12.80
N PHE A 54 -5.78 -5.95 -12.08
CA PHE A 54 -5.23 -7.22 -12.57
C PHE A 54 -6.32 -8.26 -12.78
N GLU A 55 -7.24 -8.40 -11.86
CA GLU A 55 -8.34 -9.35 -11.98
C GLU A 55 -9.21 -9.03 -13.19
N SER A 56 -9.43 -7.76 -13.45
CA SER A 56 -10.23 -7.31 -14.59
C SER A 56 -9.55 -7.65 -15.91
N GLU A 57 -8.23 -7.57 -15.98
CA GLU A 57 -7.48 -7.86 -17.19
C GLU A 57 -7.31 -9.35 -17.50
N GLN A 58 -7.47 -10.18 -16.51
CA GLN A 58 -7.25 -11.62 -16.65
C GLN A 58 -8.45 -12.39 -17.22
N ARG A 59 -9.45 -11.74 -17.64
CA ARG A 59 -10.64 -12.39 -18.21
C ARG A 59 -10.41 -12.92 -19.60
#